data_c3e05cc5f22d452ac4273afda4a3f89c
#
_entry.id   c3e05cc5f22d452ac4273afda4a3f89c
#
_cell.length_a   1.000
_cell.length_b   1.000
_cell.length_c   1.000
_cell.angle_alpha   90.00
_cell.angle_beta   90.00
_cell.angle_gamma   90.00
#
_symmetry.space_group_name_H-M   'P 1'
#
loop_
_entity.id
_entity.type
_entity.pdbx_description
1 polymer ?
#
loop_
_entity_poly.entity_id
_entity_poly.type
_entity_poly.pdbx_seq_one_letter_code
_entity_poly.pdbx_strand_id
1 'polypeptide(L)'
;MAAAAASAALLFALAACSSGAPEAAPTASDTQAVQVSDAACADDAGITVAVDASALGEDGKQWCIETDEALVAADAFTLVNVTTEGTEQYGDQVVCRVNGVPAEDQAITAPDGSEYFETCKTMAPEYAYWSLWVKPAGGEWDYAQEGASTQKVEPGEGVELLFTLNGEPAAPTS
;
A
#
# COMPACT_ATOMS: atom_id res chain seq x y z
N MET A 1 -76.09 -52.94 19.21
CA MET A 1 -76.15 -52.48 20.60
C MET A 1 -75.03 -51.52 20.76
N ALA A 2 -75.23 -50.33 20.57
CA ALA A 2 -75.35 -49.22 21.48
C ALA A 2 -74.11 -49.03 22.39
N ALA A 3 -73.37 -47.99 22.23
CA ALA A 3 -73.14 -46.96 23.23
C ALA A 3 -72.21 -45.89 22.69
N ALA A 4 -72.76 -44.71 22.64
CA ALA A 4 -72.08 -43.47 22.39
C ALA A 4 -71.35 -43.03 23.67
N ALA A 5 -70.18 -42.47 23.54
CA ALA A 5 -69.54 -41.65 24.59
C ALA A 5 -68.91 -40.41 23.97
N ALA A 6 -69.52 -39.30 24.27
CA ALA A 6 -68.99 -37.98 23.96
C ALA A 6 -67.83 -37.63 24.90
N SER A 7 -66.74 -37.13 24.35
CA SER A 7 -65.64 -36.53 25.15
C SER A 7 -65.36 -35.14 24.67
N ALA A 8 -65.64 -34.17 25.55
CA ALA A 8 -65.37 -32.75 25.36
C ALA A 8 -63.85 -32.48 25.37
N ALA A 9 -63.33 -31.84 24.35
CA ALA A 9 -61.99 -31.39 24.27
C ALA A 9 -61.88 -29.95 24.84
N LEU A 10 -61.16 -29.78 25.94
CA LEU A 10 -60.79 -28.48 26.47
C LEU A 10 -59.57 -27.95 25.69
N LEU A 11 -59.75 -26.88 24.97
CA LEU A 11 -58.66 -26.17 24.32
C LEU A 11 -58.04 -25.21 25.34
N PHE A 12 -56.82 -25.55 25.82
CA PHE A 12 -55.95 -24.60 26.50
C PHE A 12 -55.14 -23.83 25.46
N ALA A 13 -55.43 -22.56 25.30
CA ALA A 13 -54.62 -21.63 24.58
C ALA A 13 -53.43 -21.19 25.47
N LEU A 14 -52.25 -21.72 25.27
CA LEU A 14 -51.04 -21.16 25.82
C LEU A 14 -50.56 -20.01 24.92
N ALA A 15 -50.80 -18.80 25.38
CA ALA A 15 -50.13 -17.63 24.83
C ALA A 15 -48.66 -17.65 25.26
N ALA A 16 -47.76 -18.17 24.43
CA ALA A 16 -46.33 -17.99 24.61
C ALA A 16 -45.95 -16.58 24.18
N CYS A 17 -45.76 -15.69 25.13
CA CYS A 17 -45.05 -14.43 24.91
C CYS A 17 -43.56 -14.76 24.66
N SER A 18 -43.23 -14.93 23.39
CA SER A 18 -41.84 -14.92 22.96
C SER A 18 -41.34 -13.47 23.05
N SER A 19 -40.61 -13.17 24.12
CA SER A 19 -39.78 -11.98 24.19
C SER A 19 -38.62 -12.19 23.22
N GLY A 20 -38.82 -11.87 21.96
CA GLY A 20 -37.73 -11.75 21.00
C GLY A 20 -36.84 -10.59 21.45
N ALA A 21 -35.68 -10.92 21.99
CA ALA A 21 -34.59 -9.97 22.07
C ALA A 21 -34.34 -9.48 20.63
N PRO A 22 -34.17 -8.17 20.42
CA PRO A 22 -33.77 -7.69 19.10
C PRO A 22 -32.42 -8.32 18.78
N GLU A 23 -32.44 -9.20 17.78
CA GLU A 23 -31.25 -9.70 17.12
C GLU A 23 -30.53 -8.46 16.61
N ALA A 24 -29.36 -8.16 17.21
CA ALA A 24 -28.50 -7.07 16.75
C ALA A 24 -28.18 -7.37 15.28
N ALA A 25 -28.72 -6.54 14.40
CA ALA A 25 -28.31 -6.56 13.01
C ALA A 25 -26.78 -6.51 12.98
N PRO A 26 -26.09 -7.31 12.13
CA PRO A 26 -24.66 -7.16 11.98
C PRO A 26 -24.40 -5.71 11.61
N THR A 27 -23.67 -5.02 12.48
CA THR A 27 -23.14 -3.69 12.18
C THR A 27 -22.33 -3.89 10.91
N ALA A 28 -22.82 -3.32 9.80
CA ALA A 28 -21.98 -3.22 8.61
C ALA A 28 -20.70 -2.55 9.10
N SER A 29 -19.58 -3.26 9.02
CA SER A 29 -18.27 -2.63 9.15
C SER A 29 -18.26 -1.57 8.05
N ASP A 30 -18.34 -0.30 8.44
CA ASP A 30 -18.02 0.79 7.55
C ASP A 30 -16.60 0.51 7.08
N THR A 31 -16.48 -0.02 5.87
CA THR A 31 -15.21 0.01 5.15
C THR A 31 -14.99 1.49 4.87
N GLN A 32 -14.33 2.17 5.79
CA GLN A 32 -13.95 3.56 5.57
C GLN A 32 -13.11 3.56 4.31
N ALA A 33 -13.56 4.30 3.30
CA ALA A 33 -12.77 4.52 2.11
C ALA A 33 -11.44 5.16 2.58
N VAL A 34 -10.33 4.49 2.26
CA VAL A 34 -9.00 4.99 2.59
C VAL A 34 -8.87 6.41 2.02
N GLN A 35 -8.58 7.38 2.88
CA GLN A 35 -8.37 8.77 2.46
C GLN A 35 -6.92 8.93 2.04
N VAL A 36 -6.71 9.62 0.91
CA VAL A 36 -5.37 9.96 0.41
C VAL A 36 -5.28 11.46 0.26
N SER A 37 -4.21 12.07 0.75
CA SER A 37 -3.90 13.50 0.57
C SER A 37 -2.52 13.70 -0.05
N ASP A 38 -2.33 14.80 -0.78
CA ASP A 38 -1.08 15.15 -1.49
C ASP A 38 -0.08 15.85 -0.55
N ALA A 39 0.31 15.20 0.55
CA ALA A 39 1.31 15.65 1.50
C ALA A 39 1.78 14.48 2.34
N ALA A 40 2.94 14.58 3.00
CA ALA A 40 3.32 13.65 4.05
C ALA A 40 2.27 13.63 5.16
N CYS A 41 2.11 12.49 5.84
CA CYS A 41 1.23 12.40 6.99
C CYS A 41 1.68 13.36 8.10
N ALA A 42 0.70 13.99 8.76
CA ALA A 42 0.95 14.76 9.95
C ALA A 42 1.06 13.79 11.14
N ASP A 43 2.10 13.93 11.93
CA ASP A 43 2.38 13.09 13.10
C ASP A 43 2.40 11.58 12.74
N ASP A 44 1.99 10.72 13.66
CA ASP A 44 1.96 9.27 13.51
C ASP A 44 0.65 8.75 12.87
N ALA A 45 -0.09 9.60 12.16
CA ALA A 45 -1.37 9.24 11.56
C ALA A 45 -1.20 8.75 10.11
N GLY A 46 -1.43 7.45 9.90
CA GLY A 46 -1.39 6.87 8.57
C GLY A 46 0.03 6.58 8.06
N ILE A 47 0.14 6.29 6.77
CA ILE A 47 1.38 5.90 6.10
C ILE A 47 1.78 6.99 5.11
N THR A 48 3.00 7.52 5.24
CA THR A 48 3.57 8.43 4.26
C THR A 48 4.16 7.64 3.11
N VAL A 49 3.73 7.94 1.88
CA VAL A 49 4.28 7.39 0.65
C VAL A 49 5.01 8.49 -0.11
N ALA A 50 6.20 8.21 -0.59
CA ALA A 50 6.98 9.17 -1.36
C ALA A 50 7.61 8.54 -2.60
N VAL A 51 7.82 9.38 -3.61
CA VAL A 51 8.58 9.05 -4.83
C VAL A 51 9.45 10.24 -5.17
N ASP A 52 10.74 10.02 -5.28
CA ASP A 52 11.71 11.04 -5.66
C ASP A 52 12.56 10.59 -6.86
N ALA A 53 12.40 11.29 -7.98
CA ALA A 53 13.22 11.16 -9.18
C ALA A 53 13.92 12.48 -9.52
N SER A 54 14.21 13.31 -8.52
CA SER A 54 14.85 14.62 -8.70
C SER A 54 16.21 14.54 -9.38
N ALA A 55 16.93 13.43 -9.20
CA ALA A 55 18.15 13.14 -9.94
C ALA A 55 17.98 13.07 -11.46
N LEU A 56 16.75 12.82 -11.93
CA LEU A 56 16.39 12.83 -13.36
C LEU A 56 15.65 14.11 -13.78
N GLY A 57 15.52 15.09 -12.87
CA GLY A 57 14.86 16.38 -13.11
C GLY A 57 13.34 16.35 -12.91
N GLU A 58 12.80 15.29 -12.31
CA GLU A 58 11.40 15.20 -11.93
C GLU A 58 11.17 15.79 -10.53
N ASP A 59 9.97 16.32 -10.28
CA ASP A 59 9.61 16.78 -8.93
C ASP A 59 9.31 15.59 -8.01
N GLY A 60 9.88 15.60 -6.80
CA GLY A 60 9.52 14.67 -5.74
C GLY A 60 8.06 14.87 -5.31
N LYS A 61 7.37 13.77 -4.97
CA LYS A 61 5.98 13.77 -4.55
C LYS A 61 5.79 12.95 -3.28
N GLN A 62 4.87 13.40 -2.44
CA GLN A 62 4.49 12.72 -1.21
C GLN A 62 2.98 12.66 -1.07
N TRP A 63 2.51 11.60 -0.43
CA TRP A 63 1.10 11.38 -0.11
C TRP A 63 0.98 10.83 1.30
N CYS A 64 -0.14 11.12 1.94
CA CYS A 64 -0.55 10.47 3.17
C CYS A 64 -1.74 9.54 2.88
N ILE A 65 -1.61 8.29 3.28
CA ILE A 65 -2.70 7.31 3.31
C ILE A 65 -3.19 7.23 4.75
N GLU A 66 -4.39 7.77 5.01
CA GLU A 66 -5.02 7.68 6.33
C GLU A 66 -5.52 6.25 6.57
N THR A 67 -4.82 5.51 7.40
CA THR A 67 -5.14 4.12 7.75
C THR A 67 -4.65 3.80 9.16
N ASP A 68 -5.37 2.91 9.84
CA ASP A 68 -4.98 2.33 11.13
C ASP A 68 -4.39 0.91 10.95
N GLU A 69 -4.30 0.43 9.71
CA GLU A 69 -3.83 -0.90 9.38
C GLU A 69 -2.51 -0.84 8.60
N ALA A 70 -1.63 -1.82 8.83
CA ALA A 70 -0.42 -1.99 8.05
C ALA A 70 -0.75 -2.31 6.58
N LEU A 71 0.02 -1.74 5.67
CA LEU A 71 -0.06 -2.04 4.24
C LEU A 71 1.22 -2.71 3.76
N VAL A 72 1.13 -3.46 2.67
CA VAL A 72 2.29 -3.82 1.87
C VAL A 72 2.69 -2.61 1.03
N ALA A 73 3.98 -2.31 0.92
CA ALA A 73 4.47 -1.13 0.21
C ALA A 73 3.93 -1.04 -1.23
N ALA A 74 3.85 -2.15 -1.96
CA ALA A 74 3.28 -2.18 -3.31
C ALA A 74 1.80 -1.75 -3.34
N ASP A 75 1.02 -2.15 -2.32
CA ASP A 75 -0.39 -1.74 -2.20
C ASP A 75 -0.47 -0.24 -1.85
N ALA A 76 0.41 0.25 -0.97
CA ALA A 76 0.49 1.67 -0.63
C ALA A 76 0.80 2.52 -1.86
N PHE A 77 1.78 2.13 -2.70
CA PHE A 77 2.06 2.81 -3.97
C PHE A 77 0.86 2.79 -4.91
N THR A 78 0.17 1.66 -5.02
CA THR A 78 -1.03 1.52 -5.85
C THR A 78 -2.16 2.46 -5.41
N LEU A 79 -2.40 2.59 -4.10
CA LEU A 79 -3.43 3.48 -3.53
C LEU A 79 -3.21 4.95 -3.89
N VAL A 80 -1.96 5.38 -4.04
CA VAL A 80 -1.61 6.75 -4.45
C VAL A 80 -1.37 6.89 -5.96
N ASN A 81 -1.80 5.89 -6.75
CA ASN A 81 -1.66 5.84 -8.22
C ASN A 81 -0.20 5.88 -8.70
N VAL A 82 0.74 5.40 -7.92
CA VAL A 82 2.12 5.16 -8.34
C VAL A 82 2.20 3.79 -9.02
N THR A 83 2.74 3.75 -10.23
CA THR A 83 2.97 2.51 -10.97
C THR A 83 4.44 2.14 -10.92
N THR A 84 4.73 0.87 -10.70
CA THR A 84 6.09 0.32 -10.73
C THR A 84 6.21 -0.72 -11.83
N GLU A 85 7.35 -0.76 -12.48
CA GLU A 85 7.74 -1.79 -13.43
C GLU A 85 8.94 -2.54 -12.85
N GLY A 86 8.81 -3.85 -12.75
CA GLY A 86 9.90 -4.74 -12.33
C GLY A 86 10.76 -5.19 -13.50
N THR A 87 11.95 -5.70 -13.22
CA THR A 87 12.82 -6.25 -14.26
C THR A 87 12.32 -7.59 -14.77
N GLU A 88 12.63 -7.93 -16.04
CA GLU A 88 12.33 -9.25 -16.59
C GLU A 88 13.01 -10.38 -15.79
N GLN A 89 14.19 -10.12 -15.25
CA GLN A 89 14.98 -11.12 -14.53
C GLN A 89 14.50 -11.36 -13.10
N TYR A 90 14.05 -10.33 -12.39
CA TYR A 90 13.72 -10.40 -10.96
C TYR A 90 12.26 -10.04 -10.65
N GLY A 91 11.46 -9.71 -11.67
CA GLY A 91 10.08 -9.28 -11.47
C GLY A 91 10.00 -8.07 -10.53
N ASP A 92 8.92 -8.02 -9.78
CA ASP A 92 8.61 -6.90 -8.86
C ASP A 92 9.54 -6.78 -7.64
N GLN A 93 10.51 -7.70 -7.49
CA GLN A 93 11.52 -7.58 -6.44
C GLN A 93 12.56 -6.50 -6.74
N VAL A 94 12.78 -6.19 -8.02
CA VAL A 94 13.71 -5.14 -8.46
C VAL A 94 12.97 -4.18 -9.37
N VAL A 95 12.64 -3.02 -8.84
CA VAL A 95 11.98 -1.95 -9.59
C VAL A 95 13.00 -1.31 -10.55
N CYS A 96 12.65 -1.24 -11.82
CA CYS A 96 13.45 -0.58 -12.85
C CYS A 96 12.84 0.74 -13.32
N ARG A 97 11.51 0.92 -13.14
CA ARG A 97 10.82 2.13 -13.57
C ARG A 97 9.67 2.45 -12.64
N VAL A 98 9.49 3.74 -12.31
CA VAL A 98 8.38 4.24 -11.51
C VAL A 98 7.66 5.33 -12.30
N ASN A 99 6.35 5.21 -12.48
CA ASN A 99 5.53 6.13 -13.29
C ASN A 99 6.11 6.36 -14.71
N GLY A 100 6.75 5.34 -15.28
CA GLY A 100 7.40 5.42 -16.58
C GLY A 100 8.77 6.12 -16.58
N VAL A 101 9.36 6.40 -15.42
CA VAL A 101 10.67 7.07 -15.27
C VAL A 101 11.73 6.07 -14.78
N PRO A 102 12.92 6.05 -15.41
CA PRO A 102 13.30 6.73 -16.65
C PRO A 102 12.55 6.15 -17.86
N ALA A 103 12.22 6.97 -18.86
CA ALA A 103 11.62 6.47 -20.09
C ALA A 103 12.59 5.57 -20.86
N GLU A 104 12.07 4.68 -21.71
CA GLU A 104 12.92 3.72 -22.44
C GLU A 104 13.94 4.40 -23.37
N ASP A 105 13.59 5.58 -23.88
CA ASP A 105 14.42 6.39 -24.77
C ASP A 105 15.17 7.52 -24.03
N GLN A 106 15.05 7.58 -22.70
CA GLN A 106 15.77 8.54 -21.89
C GLN A 106 17.22 8.13 -21.70
N ALA A 107 18.15 8.89 -22.29
CA ALA A 107 19.57 8.66 -22.09
C ALA A 107 20.00 9.11 -20.67
N ILE A 108 20.65 8.23 -19.96
CA ILE A 108 21.28 8.50 -18.66
C ILE A 108 22.80 8.50 -18.88
N THR A 109 23.48 9.59 -18.49
CA THR A 109 24.91 9.69 -18.63
C THR A 109 25.62 8.92 -17.52
N ALA A 110 26.36 7.87 -17.91
CA ALA A 110 27.21 7.11 -17.00
C ALA A 110 28.44 7.91 -16.53
N PRO A 111 29.11 7.53 -15.43
CA PRO A 111 30.30 8.21 -14.94
C PRO A 111 31.46 8.30 -15.92
N ASP A 112 31.54 7.39 -16.87
CA ASP A 112 32.57 7.38 -17.94
C ASP A 112 32.18 8.22 -19.18
N GLY A 113 30.99 8.84 -19.15
CA GLY A 113 30.45 9.66 -20.23
C GLY A 113 29.69 8.87 -21.31
N SER A 114 29.55 7.56 -21.18
CA SER A 114 28.70 6.76 -22.06
C SER A 114 27.22 6.98 -21.75
N GLU A 115 26.35 6.64 -22.71
CA GLU A 115 24.90 6.69 -22.52
C GLU A 115 24.39 5.30 -22.10
N TYR A 116 23.52 5.30 -21.11
CA TYR A 116 22.77 4.14 -20.65
C TYR A 116 21.27 4.38 -20.85
N PHE A 117 20.55 3.34 -21.23
CA PHE A 117 19.09 3.35 -21.35
C PHE A 117 18.54 2.21 -20.51
N GLU A 118 17.58 2.53 -19.61
CA GLU A 118 16.95 1.49 -18.80
C GLU A 118 15.98 0.66 -19.63
N THR A 119 16.28 -0.62 -19.75
CA THR A 119 15.50 -1.57 -20.56
C THR A 119 14.65 -2.53 -19.73
N CYS A 120 14.74 -2.44 -18.41
CA CYS A 120 14.07 -3.33 -17.46
C CYS A 120 14.36 -4.84 -17.65
N LYS A 121 15.45 -5.22 -18.30
CA LYS A 121 15.81 -6.62 -18.52
C LYS A 121 16.52 -7.26 -17.33
N THR A 122 17.45 -6.52 -16.75
CA THR A 122 18.33 -6.99 -15.68
C THR A 122 18.39 -5.92 -14.57
N MET A 123 19.19 -6.18 -13.54
CA MET A 123 19.46 -5.14 -12.54
C MET A 123 20.03 -3.88 -13.18
N ALA A 124 19.56 -2.73 -12.73
CA ALA A 124 20.11 -1.44 -13.08
C ALA A 124 21.58 -1.32 -12.63
N PRO A 125 22.40 -0.49 -13.30
CA PRO A 125 23.77 -0.27 -12.87
C PRO A 125 23.85 0.49 -11.54
N GLU A 126 24.97 0.31 -10.82
CA GLU A 126 25.18 0.92 -9.50
C GLU A 126 25.15 2.45 -9.48
N TYR A 127 25.27 3.09 -10.62
CA TYR A 127 25.22 4.55 -10.74
C TYR A 127 23.85 5.12 -11.11
N ALA A 128 22.86 4.30 -11.45
CA ALA A 128 21.53 4.78 -11.85
C ALA A 128 20.46 3.71 -11.53
N TYR A 129 19.76 3.86 -10.42
CA TYR A 129 18.82 2.85 -9.96
C TYR A 129 17.75 3.41 -9.03
N TRP A 130 16.61 2.72 -8.97
CA TRP A 130 15.58 2.89 -7.96
C TRP A 130 15.91 2.07 -6.71
N SER A 131 15.69 2.65 -5.55
CA SER A 131 15.82 1.99 -4.25
C SER A 131 14.58 2.21 -3.40
N LEU A 132 14.22 1.20 -2.61
CA LEU A 132 13.13 1.27 -1.66
C LEU A 132 13.67 1.63 -0.28
N TRP A 133 13.07 2.63 0.34
CA TRP A 133 13.41 3.12 1.66
C TRP A 133 12.22 3.03 2.58
N VAL A 134 12.46 2.83 3.86
CA VAL A 134 11.47 2.85 4.93
C VAL A 134 11.91 3.79 6.04
N LYS A 135 10.95 4.46 6.65
CA LYS A 135 11.17 5.34 7.79
C LYS A 135 10.28 4.87 8.93
N PRO A 136 10.85 4.25 9.97
CA PRO A 136 10.09 3.89 11.16
C PRO A 136 9.46 5.11 11.83
N ALA A 137 8.39 4.91 12.58
CA ALA A 137 7.74 5.98 13.34
C ALA A 137 8.76 6.71 14.24
N GLY A 138 8.90 8.02 14.03
CA GLY A 138 9.87 8.84 14.76
C GLY A 138 11.35 8.53 14.48
N GLY A 139 11.63 7.68 13.48
CA GLY A 139 12.99 7.29 13.08
C GLY A 139 13.52 8.08 11.89
N GLU A 140 14.62 7.59 11.34
CA GLU A 140 15.24 8.09 10.13
C GLU A 140 15.03 7.11 8.98
N TRP A 141 15.21 7.57 7.74
CA TRP A 141 15.15 6.73 6.55
C TRP A 141 16.28 5.69 6.53
N ASP A 142 15.96 4.46 6.19
CA ASP A 142 16.92 3.37 5.98
C ASP A 142 16.49 2.54 4.76
N TYR A 143 17.42 1.82 4.16
CA TYR A 143 17.08 0.89 3.07
C TYR A 143 16.09 -0.17 3.53
N ALA A 144 15.04 -0.39 2.75
CA ALA A 144 14.14 -1.51 2.99
C ALA A 144 14.90 -2.84 2.92
N GLN A 145 14.60 -3.73 3.85
CA GLN A 145 15.23 -5.06 3.88
C GLN A 145 14.52 -6.07 2.98
N GLU A 146 13.34 -5.71 2.51
CA GLU A 146 12.50 -6.51 1.64
C GLU A 146 12.11 -5.70 0.40
N GLY A 147 11.69 -6.39 -0.68
CA GLY A 147 11.13 -5.73 -1.86
C GLY A 147 9.73 -5.18 -1.60
N ALA A 148 9.27 -4.26 -2.45
CA ALA A 148 7.98 -3.58 -2.29
C ALA A 148 6.79 -4.55 -2.16
N SER A 149 6.85 -5.73 -2.77
CA SER A 149 5.79 -6.75 -2.72
C SER A 149 5.65 -7.47 -1.38
N THR A 150 6.63 -7.35 -0.49
CA THR A 150 6.64 -8.01 0.83
C THR A 150 6.91 -7.05 1.98
N GLN A 151 7.53 -5.89 1.71
CA GLN A 151 7.79 -4.88 2.72
C GLN A 151 6.48 -4.38 3.31
N LYS A 152 6.33 -4.54 4.63
CA LYS A 152 5.20 -3.97 5.39
C LYS A 152 5.57 -2.59 5.90
N VAL A 153 4.56 -1.74 5.94
CA VAL A 153 4.64 -0.36 6.46
C VAL A 153 3.46 -0.17 7.40
N GLU A 154 3.74 0.21 8.62
CA GLU A 154 2.74 0.45 9.67
C GLU A 154 2.31 1.93 9.68
N PRO A 155 1.13 2.27 10.26
CA PRO A 155 0.78 3.65 10.53
C PRO A 155 1.85 4.38 11.35
N GLY A 156 2.16 5.63 10.97
CA GLY A 156 3.26 6.40 11.54
C GLY A 156 4.60 6.21 10.82
N GLU A 157 4.67 5.28 9.90
CA GLU A 157 5.87 5.00 9.10
C GLU A 157 5.81 5.66 7.72
N GLY A 158 6.95 5.68 7.05
CA GLY A 158 7.09 6.14 5.66
C GLY A 158 7.69 5.08 4.76
N VAL A 159 7.31 5.12 3.47
CA VAL A 159 7.93 4.33 2.41
C VAL A 159 8.21 5.22 1.21
N GLU A 160 9.41 5.10 0.64
CA GLU A 160 9.83 5.92 -0.49
C GLU A 160 10.53 5.09 -1.55
N LEU A 161 10.20 5.38 -2.82
CA LEU A 161 11.01 5.00 -3.97
C LEU A 161 11.88 6.19 -4.37
N LEU A 162 13.19 6.03 -4.22
CA LEU A 162 14.20 7.05 -4.52
C LEU A 162 15.04 6.63 -5.73
N PHE A 163 15.14 7.50 -6.74
CA PHE A 163 16.08 7.30 -7.84
C PHE A 163 17.42 7.95 -7.52
N THR A 164 18.47 7.14 -7.51
CA THR A 164 19.84 7.60 -7.29
C THR A 164 20.61 7.63 -8.62
N LEU A 165 21.26 8.76 -8.91
CA LEU A 165 22.12 8.93 -10.08
C LEU A 165 23.52 9.38 -9.64
N ASN A 166 24.54 8.60 -9.98
CA ASN A 166 25.93 8.87 -9.61
C ASN A 166 26.15 9.08 -8.08
N GLY A 167 25.34 8.36 -7.27
CA GLY A 167 25.40 8.41 -5.82
C GLY A 167 24.58 9.54 -5.18
N GLU A 168 23.82 10.31 -5.96
CA GLU A 168 22.98 11.40 -5.44
C GLU A 168 21.50 11.28 -5.93
N PRO A 169 20.51 11.60 -5.07
CA PRO A 169 20.65 11.73 -3.62
C PRO A 169 21.04 10.39 -2.98
N ALA A 170 21.83 10.45 -1.92
CA ALA A 170 22.32 9.25 -1.23
C ALA A 170 21.27 8.62 -0.30
N ALA A 171 20.26 9.40 0.11
CA ALA A 171 19.14 9.00 0.94
C ALA A 171 17.97 9.97 0.76
N PRO A 172 16.71 9.59 1.13
CA PRO A 172 15.58 10.50 1.19
C PRO A 172 15.86 11.71 2.08
N THR A 173 15.33 12.87 1.69
CA THR A 173 15.51 14.14 2.41
C THR A 173 14.22 14.67 3.05
N SER A 174 13.10 13.96 2.85
CA SER A 174 11.75 14.34 3.28
C SER A 174 11.33 13.71 4.60
#